data_43e534db1fc82f5cdca431eb489d6afe
#
_entry.id   43e534db1fc82f5cdca431eb489d6afe
#
_cell.length_a   1.000
_cell.length_b   1.000
_cell.length_c   1.000
_cell.angle_alpha   90.00
_cell.angle_beta   90.00
_cell.angle_gamma   90.00
#
_symmetry.space_group_name_H-M   'P 1'
#
loop_
_entity.id
_entity.type
_entity.pdbx_description
1 polymer ?
#
loop_
_entity_poly.entity_id
_entity_poly.type
_entity_poly.pdbx_seq_one_letter_code
_entity_poly.pdbx_strand_id
1 'polypeptide(L)'
;MKLVIIAAGLGSRLSSVSSGTPKLLMPILGTPLIKKLLSNCIDAKIDNIVVVTGYNNHIIEEYLNDQSTPVKIDIAYNPDWKLANGVSVLAAKECIPKDEEFMISMSDHFYNSELLKLIKSQSIENTIASVGADYKINEIHDIDDGMKLDIDENSHLINAMSKNLDTYNAIDCGIFKCKYSFFDYLIQAKEEGNCSLSDACNLLIEKSLMGSVDIKNYFWIDIDTPEALAFIEQNPEKYK
;
A
#
# COMPACT_ATOMS: atom_id res chain seq x y z
N MET A 1 6.64 12.85 -8.24
CA MET A 1 6.54 11.42 -7.77
C MET A 1 5.07 11.04 -7.72
N LYS A 2 4.67 9.92 -8.31
CA LYS A 2 3.29 9.41 -8.28
C LYS A 2 3.08 8.41 -7.14
N LEU A 3 1.85 8.35 -6.61
CA LEU A 3 1.41 7.30 -5.69
C LEU A 3 0.42 6.38 -6.41
N VAL A 4 0.69 5.09 -6.43
CA VAL A 4 -0.22 4.04 -6.92
C VAL A 4 -1.02 3.51 -5.74
N ILE A 5 -2.35 3.62 -5.79
CA ILE A 5 -3.27 3.07 -4.79
C ILE A 5 -3.92 1.82 -5.36
N ILE A 6 -3.68 0.67 -4.73
CA ILE A 6 -4.19 -0.63 -5.21
C ILE A 6 -5.60 -0.85 -4.64
N ALA A 7 -6.63 -0.60 -5.45
CA ALA A 7 -8.03 -0.67 -5.06
C ALA A 7 -8.88 -1.63 -5.91
N ALA A 8 -8.24 -2.64 -6.52
CA ALA A 8 -8.90 -3.56 -7.45
C ALA A 8 -9.63 -4.73 -6.75
N GLY A 9 -9.35 -4.99 -5.48
CA GLY A 9 -9.82 -6.16 -4.74
C GLY A 9 -11.30 -6.12 -4.33
N LEU A 10 -11.86 -7.30 -4.04
CA LEU A 10 -13.25 -7.51 -3.63
C LEU A 10 -13.57 -6.95 -2.22
N GLY A 11 -12.60 -6.92 -1.29
CA GLY A 11 -12.83 -6.49 0.10
C GLY A 11 -13.79 -7.40 0.87
N SER A 12 -13.73 -8.72 0.66
CA SER A 12 -14.72 -9.69 1.14
C SER A 12 -14.88 -9.75 2.68
N ARG A 13 -13.80 -9.48 3.42
CA ARG A 13 -13.82 -9.54 4.91
C ARG A 13 -14.71 -8.46 5.54
N LEU A 14 -14.91 -7.33 4.87
CA LEU A 14 -15.80 -6.25 5.30
C LEU A 14 -17.23 -6.33 4.72
N SER A 15 -17.55 -7.39 3.99
CA SER A 15 -18.87 -7.53 3.32
C SER A 15 -20.06 -7.43 4.27
N SER A 16 -19.91 -7.88 5.54
CA SER A 16 -20.94 -7.80 6.57
C SER A 16 -21.32 -6.37 6.99
N VAL A 17 -20.39 -5.42 6.86
CA VAL A 17 -20.57 -4.02 7.29
C VAL A 17 -20.58 -3.04 6.12
N SER A 18 -20.05 -3.43 4.95
CA SER A 18 -19.92 -2.54 3.79
C SER A 18 -21.24 -2.35 3.00
N SER A 19 -22.23 -3.25 3.18
CA SER A 19 -23.48 -3.22 2.40
C SER A 19 -23.27 -3.10 0.89
N GLY A 20 -22.17 -3.69 0.36
CA GLY A 20 -21.77 -3.61 -1.05
C GLY A 20 -20.95 -2.37 -1.45
N THR A 21 -20.68 -1.46 -0.52
CA THR A 21 -19.81 -0.32 -0.77
C THR A 21 -18.35 -0.78 -0.94
N PRO A 22 -17.64 -0.39 -2.01
CA PRO A 22 -16.23 -0.67 -2.13
C PRO A 22 -15.43 -0.17 -0.93
N LYS A 23 -14.44 -0.95 -0.46
CA LYS A 23 -13.64 -0.65 0.73
C LYS A 23 -13.07 0.78 0.72
N LEU A 24 -12.56 1.22 -0.43
CA LEU A 24 -12.00 2.56 -0.61
C LEU A 24 -13.03 3.69 -0.37
N LEU A 25 -14.32 3.42 -0.52
CA LEU A 25 -15.41 4.37 -0.31
C LEU A 25 -16.07 4.26 1.07
N MET A 26 -15.65 3.29 1.89
CA MET A 26 -16.21 3.13 3.23
C MET A 26 -15.86 4.35 4.11
N PRO A 27 -16.82 4.83 4.91
CA PRO A 27 -16.59 5.95 5.81
C PRO A 27 -15.72 5.52 7.00
N ILE A 28 -14.62 6.23 7.21
CA ILE A 28 -13.73 6.13 8.36
C ILE A 28 -13.81 7.45 9.13
N LEU A 29 -14.29 7.41 10.37
CA LEU A 29 -14.57 8.62 11.14
C LEU A 29 -15.46 9.62 10.35
N GLY A 30 -16.49 9.09 9.70
CA GLY A 30 -17.47 9.88 8.93
C GLY A 30 -17.00 10.40 7.56
N THR A 31 -15.80 10.03 7.11
CA THR A 31 -15.25 10.45 5.82
C THR A 31 -14.81 9.24 4.99
N PRO A 32 -15.15 9.11 3.70
CA PRO A 32 -14.67 8.03 2.85
C PRO A 32 -13.15 7.89 2.90
N LEU A 33 -12.65 6.65 2.98
CA LEU A 33 -11.22 6.35 3.08
C LEU A 33 -10.40 7.04 1.98
N ILE A 34 -10.88 7.01 0.74
CA ILE A 34 -10.20 7.69 -0.38
C ILE A 34 -10.01 9.20 -0.12
N LYS A 35 -10.98 9.89 0.49
CA LYS A 35 -10.83 11.31 0.80
C LYS A 35 -9.72 11.57 1.81
N LYS A 36 -9.55 10.67 2.77
CA LYS A 36 -8.44 10.75 3.73
C LYS A 36 -7.10 10.51 3.04
N LEU A 37 -7.02 9.50 2.16
CA LEU A 37 -5.82 9.25 1.37
C LEU A 37 -5.48 10.43 0.45
N LEU A 38 -6.46 11.03 -0.21
CA LEU A 38 -6.28 12.25 -1.02
C LEU A 38 -5.76 13.43 -0.19
N SER A 39 -6.31 13.64 1.02
CA SER A 39 -5.82 14.68 1.92
C SER A 39 -4.37 14.43 2.31
N ASN A 40 -4.01 13.19 2.64
CA ASN A 40 -2.63 12.83 2.95
C ASN A 40 -1.68 13.08 1.77
N CYS A 41 -2.13 12.82 0.53
CA CYS A 41 -1.37 13.11 -0.68
C CYS A 41 -1.11 14.61 -0.83
N ILE A 42 -2.13 15.46 -0.62
CA ILE A 42 -2.00 16.91 -0.66
C ILE A 42 -0.96 17.39 0.34
N ASP A 43 -1.08 16.94 1.60
CA ASP A 43 -0.18 17.32 2.69
C ASP A 43 1.25 16.81 2.47
N ALA A 44 1.39 15.64 1.85
CA ALA A 44 2.69 15.07 1.47
C ALA A 44 3.26 15.63 0.16
N LYS A 45 2.56 16.60 -0.49
CA LYS A 45 2.95 17.17 -1.78
C LYS A 45 3.16 16.08 -2.84
N ILE A 46 2.18 15.19 -2.95
CA ILE A 46 2.06 14.23 -4.04
C ILE A 46 1.01 14.81 -5.00
N ASP A 47 1.44 15.22 -6.17
CA ASP A 47 0.61 15.97 -7.11
C ASP A 47 -0.21 15.07 -8.04
N ASN A 48 0.14 13.77 -8.10
CA ASN A 48 -0.49 12.81 -8.99
C ASN A 48 -0.60 11.45 -8.32
N ILE A 49 -1.80 10.85 -8.37
CA ILE A 49 -2.05 9.48 -7.94
C ILE A 49 -2.59 8.64 -9.10
N VAL A 50 -2.32 7.34 -9.04
CA VAL A 50 -2.91 6.35 -9.93
C VAL A 50 -3.76 5.43 -9.07
N VAL A 51 -5.08 5.45 -9.24
CA VAL A 51 -5.97 4.52 -8.55
C VAL A 51 -6.19 3.31 -9.45
N VAL A 52 -5.76 2.14 -8.98
CA VAL A 52 -5.96 0.89 -9.72
C VAL A 52 -7.29 0.29 -9.32
N THR A 53 -8.22 0.25 -10.27
CA THR A 53 -9.58 -0.28 -10.09
C THR A 53 -9.70 -1.70 -10.65
N GLY A 54 -10.74 -2.43 -10.23
CA GLY A 54 -11.00 -3.81 -10.67
C GLY A 54 -12.43 -4.23 -10.39
N TYR A 55 -12.68 -4.92 -9.27
CA TYR A 55 -14.04 -5.28 -8.85
C TYR A 55 -14.88 -4.02 -8.62
N ASN A 56 -16.10 -3.99 -9.21
CA ASN A 56 -17.02 -2.84 -9.12
C ASN A 56 -16.36 -1.50 -9.50
N ASN A 57 -15.43 -1.52 -10.45
CA ASN A 57 -14.65 -0.35 -10.88
C ASN A 57 -15.51 0.88 -11.14
N HIS A 58 -16.68 0.72 -11.79
CA HIS A 58 -17.58 1.82 -12.15
C HIS A 58 -17.99 2.68 -10.94
N ILE A 59 -18.21 2.07 -9.76
CA ILE A 59 -18.58 2.80 -8.54
C ILE A 59 -17.43 3.68 -8.05
N ILE A 60 -16.21 3.14 -8.08
CA ILE A 60 -15.00 3.88 -7.65
C ILE A 60 -14.69 4.99 -8.66
N GLU A 61 -14.75 4.69 -9.95
CA GLU A 61 -14.43 5.62 -11.04
C GLU A 61 -15.43 6.78 -11.09
N GLU A 62 -16.75 6.50 -10.98
CA GLU A 62 -17.77 7.54 -10.87
C GLU A 62 -17.51 8.47 -9.68
N TYR A 63 -17.25 7.87 -8.51
CA TYR A 63 -16.94 8.66 -7.33
C TYR A 63 -15.69 9.54 -7.50
N LEU A 64 -14.61 9.00 -8.09
CA LEU A 64 -13.37 9.74 -8.30
C LEU A 64 -13.52 10.87 -9.32
N ASN A 65 -14.30 10.66 -10.38
CA ASN A 65 -14.56 11.67 -11.40
C ASN A 65 -15.36 12.87 -10.86
N ASP A 66 -16.16 12.66 -9.82
CA ASP A 66 -16.95 13.71 -9.18
C ASP A 66 -16.14 14.51 -8.12
N GLN A 67 -14.88 14.07 -7.82
CA GLN A 67 -14.08 14.77 -6.81
C GLN A 67 -13.41 16.03 -7.37
N SER A 68 -13.65 17.17 -6.74
CA SER A 68 -12.83 18.36 -6.93
C SER A 68 -11.64 18.30 -5.98
N THR A 69 -10.44 18.04 -6.52
CA THR A 69 -9.20 17.90 -5.75
C THR A 69 -8.03 18.53 -6.52
N PRO A 70 -7.05 19.16 -5.84
CA PRO A 70 -5.83 19.64 -6.49
C PRO A 70 -4.88 18.51 -6.91
N VAL A 71 -5.07 17.28 -6.40
CA VAL A 71 -4.30 16.10 -6.80
C VAL A 71 -4.84 15.58 -8.12
N LYS A 72 -3.96 15.40 -9.12
CA LYS A 72 -4.36 14.76 -10.36
C LYS A 72 -4.61 13.27 -10.11
N ILE A 73 -5.77 12.78 -10.56
CA ILE A 73 -6.15 11.36 -10.45
C ILE A 73 -6.10 10.73 -11.83
N ASP A 74 -5.21 9.76 -12.01
CA ASP A 74 -5.20 8.85 -13.14
C ASP A 74 -5.86 7.53 -12.69
N ILE A 75 -6.65 6.88 -13.53
CA ILE A 75 -7.30 5.60 -13.23
C ILE A 75 -6.69 4.52 -14.13
N ALA A 76 -6.29 3.41 -13.53
CA ALA A 76 -5.79 2.22 -14.22
C ALA A 76 -6.70 1.03 -13.93
N TYR A 77 -7.38 0.50 -14.95
CA TYR A 77 -8.24 -0.66 -14.79
C TYR A 77 -7.46 -1.97 -14.87
N ASN A 78 -7.62 -2.84 -13.87
CA ASN A 78 -7.08 -4.20 -13.86
C ASN A 78 -8.18 -5.21 -14.19
N PRO A 79 -8.24 -5.75 -15.43
CA PRO A 79 -9.23 -6.78 -15.78
C PRO A 79 -9.00 -8.11 -15.06
N ASP A 80 -7.75 -8.36 -14.63
CA ASP A 80 -7.31 -9.58 -13.94
C ASP A 80 -7.36 -9.44 -12.42
N TRP A 81 -8.25 -8.61 -11.89
CA TRP A 81 -8.34 -8.28 -10.45
C TRP A 81 -8.54 -9.49 -9.52
N LYS A 82 -8.93 -10.65 -10.05
CA LYS A 82 -9.04 -11.91 -9.30
C LYS A 82 -7.69 -12.59 -9.03
N LEU A 83 -6.66 -12.17 -9.77
CA LEU A 83 -5.31 -12.67 -9.56
C LEU A 83 -4.65 -11.93 -8.38
N ALA A 84 -3.41 -12.31 -8.07
CA ALA A 84 -2.66 -11.73 -6.97
C ALA A 84 -2.43 -10.21 -7.14
N ASN A 85 -2.24 -9.49 -6.04
CA ASN A 85 -2.25 -8.02 -5.99
C ASN A 85 -1.11 -7.34 -6.77
N GLY A 86 -0.01 -8.01 -7.06
CA GLY A 86 1.05 -7.50 -7.93
C GLY A 86 0.58 -7.24 -9.37
N VAL A 87 -0.44 -7.98 -9.85
CA VAL A 87 -1.07 -7.71 -11.16
C VAL A 87 -1.76 -6.35 -11.15
N SER A 88 -2.29 -5.92 -10.01
CA SER A 88 -2.86 -4.58 -9.88
C SER A 88 -1.77 -3.50 -9.95
N VAL A 89 -0.57 -3.74 -9.39
CA VAL A 89 0.55 -2.81 -9.57
C VAL A 89 0.97 -2.74 -11.03
N LEU A 90 1.04 -3.89 -11.74
CA LEU A 90 1.36 -3.94 -13.17
C LEU A 90 0.39 -3.13 -14.03
N ALA A 91 -0.89 -3.09 -13.69
CA ALA A 91 -1.88 -2.30 -14.42
C ALA A 91 -1.57 -0.80 -14.41
N ALA A 92 -0.83 -0.30 -13.40
CA ALA A 92 -0.42 1.09 -13.32
C ALA A 92 0.85 1.42 -14.14
N LYS A 93 1.53 0.44 -14.74
CA LYS A 93 2.85 0.60 -15.38
C LYS A 93 2.89 1.73 -16.40
N GLU A 94 1.89 1.80 -17.28
CA GLU A 94 1.84 2.82 -18.33
C GLU A 94 1.53 4.24 -17.81
N CYS A 95 1.06 4.34 -16.55
CA CYS A 95 0.84 5.62 -15.89
C CYS A 95 2.11 6.18 -15.24
N ILE A 96 3.17 5.38 -15.10
CA ILE A 96 4.42 5.78 -14.43
C ILE A 96 5.49 6.07 -15.49
N PRO A 97 6.14 7.25 -15.46
CA PRO A 97 7.27 7.54 -16.34
C PRO A 97 8.46 6.61 -16.05
N LYS A 98 9.18 6.17 -17.10
CA LYS A 98 10.23 5.14 -17.01
C LYS A 98 11.42 5.51 -16.11
N ASP A 99 11.72 6.80 -15.97
CA ASP A 99 12.88 7.28 -15.20
C ASP A 99 12.48 7.86 -13.84
N GLU A 100 11.24 7.63 -13.41
CA GLU A 100 10.74 8.17 -12.14
C GLU A 100 10.62 7.08 -11.06
N GLU A 101 10.93 7.49 -9.83
CA GLU A 101 10.51 6.76 -8.64
C GLU A 101 9.00 6.97 -8.40
N PHE A 102 8.34 5.96 -7.87
CA PHE A 102 6.94 6.03 -7.51
C PHE A 102 6.69 5.37 -6.14
N MET A 103 5.54 5.61 -5.59
CA MET A 103 5.10 4.97 -4.35
C MET A 103 3.93 4.05 -4.62
N ILE A 104 3.77 3.03 -3.78
CA ILE A 104 2.61 2.14 -3.75
C ILE A 104 2.00 2.25 -2.36
N SER A 105 0.67 2.33 -2.29
CA SER A 105 -0.10 2.21 -1.06
C SER A 105 -1.20 1.18 -1.25
N MET A 106 -1.36 0.34 -0.25
CA MET A 106 -2.56 -0.49 -0.15
C MET A 106 -3.77 0.43 0.09
N SER A 107 -4.91 0.10 -0.52
CA SER A 107 -6.13 0.94 -0.43
C SER A 107 -6.89 0.78 0.89
N ASP A 108 -6.56 -0.21 1.65
CA ASP A 108 -7.15 -0.58 2.94
C ASP A 108 -6.34 -0.08 4.14
N HIS A 109 -5.17 0.48 3.90
CA HIS A 109 -4.34 1.01 4.97
C HIS A 109 -4.70 2.47 5.27
N PHE A 110 -4.95 2.74 6.53
CA PHE A 110 -5.18 4.06 7.06
C PHE A 110 -3.95 4.55 7.82
N TYR A 111 -3.44 5.71 7.44
CA TYR A 111 -2.23 6.32 7.97
C TYR A 111 -2.31 7.84 7.86
N ASN A 112 -1.40 8.57 8.52
CA ASN A 112 -1.33 10.02 8.39
C ASN A 112 -0.34 10.47 7.30
N SER A 113 -0.41 11.75 6.92
CA SER A 113 0.45 12.34 5.89
C SER A 113 1.94 12.33 6.25
N GLU A 114 2.29 12.33 7.53
CA GLU A 114 3.68 12.35 7.99
C GLU A 114 4.39 11.02 7.66
N LEU A 115 3.69 9.88 7.78
CA LEU A 115 4.21 8.59 7.34
C LEU A 115 4.51 8.60 5.83
N LEU A 116 3.59 9.14 5.04
CA LEU A 116 3.77 9.24 3.60
C LEU A 116 4.95 10.16 3.22
N LYS A 117 5.12 11.29 3.93
CA LYS A 117 6.28 12.21 3.78
C LYS A 117 7.59 11.51 4.13
N LEU A 118 7.60 10.74 5.22
CA LEU A 118 8.78 10.00 5.66
C LEU A 118 9.25 9.05 4.57
N ILE A 119 8.38 8.15 4.10
CA ILE A 119 8.74 7.14 3.09
C ILE A 119 9.12 7.82 1.76
N LYS A 120 8.37 8.86 1.35
CA LYS A 120 8.68 9.65 0.15
C LYS A 120 10.09 10.24 0.19
N SER A 121 10.55 10.71 1.35
CA SER A 121 11.84 11.40 1.50
C SER A 121 13.04 10.45 1.53
N GLN A 122 12.83 9.15 1.75
CA GLN A 122 13.94 8.19 1.85
C GLN A 122 14.63 7.99 0.50
N SER A 123 15.96 7.86 0.55
CA SER A 123 16.74 7.44 -0.62
C SER A 123 16.59 5.93 -0.83
N ILE A 124 16.38 5.53 -2.08
CA ILE A 124 16.42 4.13 -2.53
C ILE A 124 17.56 3.91 -3.55
N GLU A 125 18.64 4.69 -3.44
CA GLU A 125 19.74 4.68 -4.40
C GLU A 125 20.33 3.28 -4.61
N ASN A 126 20.54 2.53 -3.50
CA ASN A 126 21.12 1.19 -3.51
C ASN A 126 20.10 0.05 -3.56
N THR A 127 18.81 0.36 -3.63
CA THR A 127 17.71 -0.62 -3.70
C THR A 127 16.83 -0.33 -4.90
N ILE A 128 15.96 -1.27 -5.28
CA ILE A 128 14.92 -1.07 -6.29
C ILE A 128 13.59 -0.74 -5.64
N ALA A 129 13.35 -1.29 -4.46
CA ALA A 129 12.19 -0.93 -3.65
C ALA A 129 12.57 -0.88 -2.17
N SER A 130 11.82 -0.09 -1.40
CA SER A 130 11.85 -0.10 0.06
C SER A 130 10.42 -0.01 0.59
N VAL A 131 10.16 -0.66 1.71
CA VAL A 131 8.85 -0.68 2.38
C VAL A 131 8.94 -0.05 3.76
N GLY A 132 7.87 0.62 4.17
CA GLY A 132 7.74 1.09 5.54
C GLY A 132 7.64 -0.08 6.52
N ALA A 133 8.53 -0.11 7.50
CA ALA A 133 8.67 -1.18 8.48
C ALA A 133 8.33 -0.67 9.89
N ASP A 134 7.34 -1.31 10.51
CA ASP A 134 6.93 -1.01 11.88
C ASP A 134 7.60 -2.00 12.85
N TYR A 135 8.52 -1.49 13.67
CA TYR A 135 9.21 -2.25 14.72
C TYR A 135 8.41 -2.36 16.02
N LYS A 136 7.27 -1.66 16.13
CA LYS A 136 6.40 -1.71 17.31
C LYS A 136 5.46 -2.92 17.25
N ILE A 137 6.03 -4.11 17.15
CA ILE A 137 5.33 -5.38 16.92
C ILE A 137 4.16 -5.59 17.89
N ASN A 138 4.36 -5.23 19.18
CA ASN A 138 3.35 -5.41 20.23
C ASN A 138 2.15 -4.43 20.13
N GLU A 139 2.22 -3.43 19.25
CA GLU A 139 1.18 -2.42 19.04
C GLU A 139 0.35 -2.68 17.77
N ILE A 140 0.73 -3.68 16.96
CA ILE A 140 0.04 -4.04 15.73
C ILE A 140 -1.31 -4.67 16.06
N HIS A 141 -2.38 -4.14 15.45
CA HIS A 141 -3.76 -4.54 15.76
C HIS A 141 -4.07 -6.00 15.35
N ASP A 142 -3.61 -6.45 14.20
CA ASP A 142 -3.81 -7.80 13.65
C ASP A 142 -2.47 -8.36 13.16
N ILE A 143 -1.60 -8.72 14.11
CA ILE A 143 -0.25 -9.20 13.80
C ILE A 143 -0.26 -10.54 13.05
N ASP A 144 -1.27 -11.37 13.25
CA ASP A 144 -1.35 -12.70 12.63
C ASP A 144 -1.57 -12.58 11.11
N ASP A 145 -2.30 -11.57 10.64
CA ASP A 145 -2.45 -11.26 9.21
C ASP A 145 -1.35 -10.35 8.67
N GLY A 146 -0.52 -9.77 9.53
CA GLY A 146 0.57 -8.87 9.16
C GLY A 146 1.65 -9.54 8.30
N MET A 147 2.16 -8.81 7.29
CA MET A 147 3.33 -9.23 6.52
C MET A 147 4.60 -9.00 7.35
N LYS A 148 5.21 -10.08 7.81
CA LYS A 148 6.37 -10.07 8.69
C LYS A 148 7.66 -9.86 7.91
N LEU A 149 8.58 -9.11 8.49
CA LEU A 149 9.87 -8.76 7.90
C LEU A 149 11.00 -9.17 8.84
N ASP A 150 12.00 -9.88 8.31
CA ASP A 150 13.30 -10.02 8.91
C ASP A 150 14.26 -9.03 8.26
N ILE A 151 14.72 -8.05 9.02
CA ILE A 151 15.50 -6.90 8.54
C ILE A 151 16.86 -6.90 9.22
N ASP A 152 17.94 -6.76 8.43
CA ASP A 152 19.28 -6.54 8.94
C ASP A 152 19.40 -5.13 9.55
N GLU A 153 19.76 -5.05 10.82
CA GLU A 153 19.79 -3.80 11.60
C GLU A 153 20.84 -2.80 11.11
N ASN A 154 21.89 -3.25 10.43
CA ASN A 154 22.97 -2.38 9.97
C ASN A 154 22.74 -1.83 8.57
N SER A 155 22.33 -2.70 7.65
CA SER A 155 22.11 -2.33 6.24
C SER A 155 20.69 -1.86 5.94
N HIS A 156 19.72 -2.16 6.82
CA HIS A 156 18.29 -1.98 6.60
C HIS A 156 17.75 -2.74 5.38
N LEU A 157 18.49 -3.74 4.89
CA LEU A 157 18.02 -4.65 3.86
C LEU A 157 17.11 -5.71 4.48
N ILE A 158 16.11 -6.12 3.71
CA ILE A 158 15.20 -7.19 4.12
C ILE A 158 15.82 -8.53 3.75
N ASN A 159 15.97 -9.42 4.74
CA ASN A 159 16.46 -10.78 4.57
C ASN A 159 15.35 -11.76 4.18
N ALA A 160 14.14 -11.55 4.74
CA ALA A 160 12.98 -12.39 4.47
C ALA A 160 11.68 -11.60 4.65
N MET A 161 10.66 -11.95 3.86
CA MET A 161 9.32 -11.34 3.88
C MET A 161 8.26 -12.44 3.69
N SER A 162 7.45 -12.70 4.71
CA SER A 162 6.32 -13.64 4.65
C SER A 162 5.37 -13.46 5.82
N LYS A 163 4.08 -13.79 5.63
CA LYS A 163 3.12 -13.87 6.75
C LYS A 163 3.48 -14.96 7.76
N ASN A 164 4.22 -15.98 7.33
CA ASN A 164 4.51 -17.20 8.13
C ASN A 164 5.96 -17.23 8.65
N LEU A 165 6.63 -16.08 8.81
CA LEU A 165 7.96 -16.06 9.43
C LEU A 165 7.84 -16.36 10.92
N ASP A 166 8.65 -17.32 11.39
CA ASP A 166 8.78 -17.62 12.82
C ASP A 166 9.65 -16.58 13.55
N THR A 167 10.63 -16.01 12.84
CA THR A 167 11.53 -14.98 13.36
C THR A 167 11.42 -13.74 12.47
N TYR A 168 11.09 -12.62 13.09
CA TYR A 168 10.95 -11.32 12.42
C TYR A 168 11.17 -10.20 13.44
N ASN A 169 11.51 -9.01 12.96
CA ASN A 169 11.74 -7.82 13.80
C ASN A 169 10.90 -6.62 13.39
N ALA A 170 10.11 -6.71 12.31
CA ALA A 170 9.19 -5.64 11.89
C ALA A 170 7.99 -6.20 11.12
N ILE A 171 6.98 -5.33 10.91
CA ILE A 171 5.78 -5.59 10.08
C ILE A 171 5.74 -4.54 8.97
N ASP A 172 5.39 -4.96 7.76
CA ASP A 172 5.13 -4.11 6.59
C ASP A 172 3.89 -3.23 6.83
N CYS A 173 4.02 -1.92 6.65
CA CYS A 173 2.92 -0.97 6.81
C CYS A 173 2.12 -0.72 5.51
N GLY A 174 2.37 -1.47 4.45
CA GLY A 174 1.63 -1.38 3.18
C GLY A 174 1.99 -0.17 2.30
N ILE A 175 3.06 0.57 2.60
CA ILE A 175 3.53 1.70 1.79
C ILE A 175 4.94 1.42 1.29
N PHE A 176 5.11 1.46 -0.03
CA PHE A 176 6.38 1.20 -0.70
C PHE A 176 6.87 2.42 -1.46
N LYS A 177 8.18 2.56 -1.59
CA LYS A 177 8.83 3.44 -2.54
C LYS A 177 9.64 2.60 -3.50
N CYS A 178 9.46 2.81 -4.83
CA CYS A 178 9.97 1.94 -5.87
C CYS A 178 10.63 2.75 -6.99
N LYS A 179 11.66 2.19 -7.60
CA LYS A 179 12.14 2.57 -8.94
C LYS A 179 11.23 1.96 -10.01
N TYR A 180 11.19 2.55 -11.20
CA TYR A 180 10.43 1.98 -12.33
C TYR A 180 10.80 0.52 -12.64
N SER A 181 12.06 0.14 -12.46
CA SER A 181 12.53 -1.24 -12.67
C SER A 181 11.86 -2.28 -11.76
N PHE A 182 11.11 -1.87 -10.72
CA PHE A 182 10.29 -2.79 -9.93
C PHE A 182 9.25 -3.52 -10.77
N PHE A 183 8.76 -2.89 -11.84
CA PHE A 183 7.84 -3.54 -12.78
C PHE A 183 8.45 -4.77 -13.48
N ASP A 184 9.76 -4.81 -13.68
CA ASP A 184 10.43 -5.95 -14.30
C ASP A 184 10.38 -7.18 -13.38
N TYR A 185 10.47 -6.99 -12.06
CA TYR A 185 10.32 -8.04 -11.06
C TYR A 185 8.88 -8.52 -10.91
N LEU A 186 7.91 -7.62 -11.03
CA LEU A 186 6.49 -8.00 -11.08
C LEU A 186 6.17 -8.83 -12.34
N ILE A 187 6.78 -8.50 -13.48
CA ILE A 187 6.65 -9.27 -14.72
C ILE A 187 7.30 -10.66 -14.53
N GLN A 188 8.52 -10.71 -14.00
CA GLN A 188 9.22 -11.97 -13.70
C GLN A 188 8.37 -12.87 -12.77
N ALA A 189 7.87 -12.33 -11.65
CA ALA A 189 7.01 -13.07 -10.73
C ALA A 189 5.76 -13.62 -11.42
N LYS A 190 5.15 -12.84 -12.33
CA LYS A 190 3.99 -13.26 -13.11
C LYS A 190 4.34 -14.41 -14.08
N GLU A 191 5.49 -14.36 -14.73
CA GLU A 191 5.97 -15.41 -15.64
C GLU A 191 6.28 -16.72 -14.89
N GLU A 192 6.72 -16.63 -13.63
CA GLU A 192 6.95 -17.76 -12.73
C GLU A 192 5.65 -18.36 -12.15
N GLY A 193 4.49 -17.79 -12.49
CA GLY A 193 3.17 -18.31 -12.12
C GLY A 193 2.57 -17.71 -10.85
N ASN A 194 3.28 -16.82 -10.16
CA ASN A 194 2.82 -16.08 -8.98
C ASN A 194 3.11 -14.59 -9.17
N CYS A 195 2.13 -13.73 -8.93
CA CYS A 195 2.35 -12.28 -9.05
C CYS A 195 1.66 -11.55 -7.91
N SER A 196 2.00 -11.92 -6.67
CA SER A 196 1.72 -11.04 -5.53
C SER A 196 2.80 -9.95 -5.44
N LEU A 197 2.50 -8.90 -4.70
CA LEU A 197 3.49 -7.86 -4.39
C LEU A 197 4.68 -8.47 -3.61
N SER A 198 4.39 -9.39 -2.68
CA SER A 198 5.43 -10.10 -1.91
C SER A 198 6.28 -11.03 -2.77
N ASP A 199 5.75 -11.65 -3.83
CA ASP A 199 6.57 -12.47 -4.73
C ASP A 199 7.63 -11.61 -5.43
N ALA A 200 7.23 -10.45 -5.97
CA ALA A 200 8.18 -9.52 -6.58
C ALA A 200 9.20 -8.96 -5.56
N CYS A 201 8.77 -8.69 -4.31
CA CYS A 201 9.68 -8.29 -3.23
C CYS A 201 10.68 -9.40 -2.90
N ASN A 202 10.27 -10.67 -2.86
CA ASN A 202 11.16 -11.79 -2.60
C ASN A 202 12.23 -11.94 -3.69
N LEU A 203 11.90 -11.73 -4.96
CA LEU A 203 12.91 -11.66 -6.04
C LEU A 203 13.94 -10.54 -5.85
N LEU A 204 13.54 -9.40 -5.24
CA LEU A 204 14.47 -8.34 -4.85
C LEU A 204 15.31 -8.71 -3.64
N ILE A 205 14.72 -9.38 -2.65
CA ILE A 205 15.41 -9.84 -1.44
C ILE A 205 16.56 -10.79 -1.81
N GLU A 206 16.32 -11.75 -2.68
CA GLU A 206 17.35 -12.68 -3.18
C GLU A 206 18.57 -11.96 -3.79
N LYS A 207 18.39 -10.74 -4.29
CA LYS A 207 19.44 -9.91 -4.89
C LYS A 207 19.95 -8.79 -3.98
N SER A 208 19.49 -8.72 -2.73
CA SER A 208 19.79 -7.64 -1.78
C SER A 208 19.40 -6.25 -2.31
N LEU A 209 18.26 -6.18 -3.02
CA LEU A 209 17.73 -4.96 -3.64
C LEU A 209 16.42 -4.47 -2.99
N MET A 210 15.96 -5.12 -1.91
CA MET A 210 14.78 -4.73 -1.13
C MET A 210 15.21 -4.11 0.20
N GLY A 211 14.88 -2.84 0.39
CA GLY A 211 15.17 -2.10 1.61
C GLY A 211 13.96 -1.92 2.52
N SER A 212 14.20 -1.38 3.70
CA SER A 212 13.18 -0.98 4.65
C SER A 212 13.34 0.48 5.08
N VAL A 213 12.25 1.06 5.53
CA VAL A 213 12.19 2.41 6.14
C VAL A 213 11.54 2.27 7.50
N ASP A 214 12.29 2.50 8.58
CA ASP A 214 11.71 2.55 9.92
C ASP A 214 10.66 3.66 10.01
N ILE A 215 9.41 3.28 10.23
CA ILE A 215 8.30 4.23 10.36
C ILE A 215 8.27 4.94 11.72
N LYS A 216 9.15 4.61 12.62
CA LYS A 216 9.30 5.23 13.96
C LYS A 216 7.99 5.17 14.76
N ASN A 217 7.50 6.33 15.18
CA ASN A 217 6.28 6.45 15.97
C ASN A 217 5.04 6.79 15.12
N TYR A 218 5.17 6.78 13.80
CA TYR A 218 4.01 7.03 12.96
C TYR A 218 3.04 5.86 13.01
N PHE A 219 1.77 6.21 12.85
CA PHE A 219 0.67 5.27 12.99
C PHE A 219 0.15 4.82 11.63
N TRP A 220 -0.21 3.57 11.56
CA TRP A 220 -0.97 2.97 10.46
C TRP A 220 -1.86 1.85 10.99
N ILE A 221 -2.88 1.46 10.23
CA ILE A 221 -3.72 0.30 10.50
C ILE A 221 -4.30 -0.22 9.20
N ASP A 222 -4.36 -1.54 9.07
CA ASP A 222 -5.13 -2.22 8.03
C ASP A 222 -6.61 -2.27 8.42
N ILE A 223 -7.47 -1.76 7.53
CA ILE A 223 -8.92 -1.74 7.73
C ILE A 223 -9.55 -2.93 7.00
N ASP A 224 -9.26 -4.12 7.45
CA ASP A 224 -9.73 -5.35 6.83
C ASP A 224 -10.90 -6.00 7.56
N THR A 225 -11.12 -5.64 8.82
CA THR A 225 -12.13 -6.27 9.69
C THR A 225 -13.04 -5.24 10.34
N PRO A 226 -14.26 -5.61 10.75
CA PRO A 226 -15.13 -4.74 11.55
C PRO A 226 -14.48 -4.29 12.87
N GLU A 227 -13.60 -5.14 13.44
CA GLU A 227 -12.86 -4.86 14.67
C GLU A 227 -11.86 -3.73 14.46
N ALA A 228 -11.15 -3.70 13.32
CA ALA A 228 -10.24 -2.61 12.95
C ALA A 228 -10.99 -1.28 12.79
N LEU A 229 -12.17 -1.29 12.16
CA LEU A 229 -13.04 -0.11 12.08
C LEU A 229 -13.44 0.40 13.47
N ALA A 230 -13.92 -0.50 14.33
CA ALA A 230 -14.33 -0.17 15.69
C ALA A 230 -13.16 0.38 16.51
N PHE A 231 -11.95 -0.16 16.33
CA PHE A 231 -10.75 0.32 16.99
C PHE A 231 -10.41 1.78 16.59
N ILE A 232 -10.52 2.12 15.31
CA ILE A 232 -10.33 3.49 14.81
C ILE A 232 -11.37 4.45 15.42
N GLU A 233 -12.63 4.05 15.42
CA GLU A 233 -13.72 4.87 15.97
C GLU A 233 -13.60 5.13 17.47
N GLN A 234 -13.03 4.19 18.22
CA GLN A 234 -12.78 4.31 19.65
C GLN A 234 -11.51 5.11 19.99
N ASN A 235 -10.60 5.28 19.04
CA ASN A 235 -9.31 5.97 19.25
C ASN A 235 -9.07 7.07 18.22
N PRO A 236 -10.01 8.01 17.98
CA PRO A 236 -9.92 8.96 16.88
C PRO A 236 -8.73 9.94 16.99
N GLU A 237 -8.18 10.12 18.19
CA GLU A 237 -7.02 10.99 18.46
C GLU A 237 -5.72 10.44 17.86
N LYS A 238 -5.60 9.12 17.68
CA LYS A 238 -4.42 8.50 17.04
C LYS A 238 -4.34 8.78 15.54
N TYR A 239 -5.42 9.27 14.95
CA TYR A 239 -5.61 9.39 13.50
C TYR A 239 -5.79 10.84 13.02
N LYS A 240 -5.54 11.82 13.87
CA LYS A 240 -5.61 13.25 13.55
C LYS A 240 -4.29 13.80 13.07
#